data_f4843d85e6d16dde76e294aac0b52454
#
_entry.id   f4843d85e6d16dde76e294aac0b52454
#
_cell.length_a   1.000
_cell.length_b   1.000
_cell.length_c   1.000
_cell.angle_alpha   90.00
_cell.angle_beta   90.00
_cell.angle_gamma   90.00
#
_symmetry.space_group_name_H-M   'P 1'
#
loop_
_entity.id
_entity.type
_entity.pdbx_description
1 polymer ?
#
loop_
_entity_poly.entity_id
_entity_poly.type
_entity_poly.pdbx_seq_one_letter_code
_entity_poly.pdbx_strand_id
1 'polypeptide(L)'
;MLNKIEVPLELPHITLKNRVIRSAVHSFLADKDGYMTEAEYGMYESLAKNHIGTIITGHCCVDPLGRANPEQVNIYADEFAGQFQRAVAIAHEQGAAFIPQISHAGPRAIDTEDLADVTARPLKKDREARMLTLAEIQAIEGMFIAAAKRLQGAGVDGVQLHAAHSYLLSRFIDPTFNQRTDEYGGTVENRFRIIENIIRGIKAACGEQFPVFIKINVDTEAADQAGYAADMRWILRRCHVLGVELVELSGVDFINQPRTDTLYYLEKAQALKIAVPEQALSLVGGVRSLADMDQVIAAGMDAVSLGRALIAEPDFVTKQLAGAEKSVCVSCSRCFVLPHMHPGIRCVWAWKAEKSRQKANKTALAAD
;
A
#
# COMPACT_ATOMS: atom_id res chain seq x y z
N MET A 1 -15.41 26.90 -6.62
CA MET A 1 -15.98 25.55 -6.32
C MET A 1 -14.80 24.68 -5.91
N LEU A 2 -14.97 23.83 -4.87
CA LEU A 2 -13.95 22.85 -4.50
C LEU A 2 -13.73 21.87 -5.65
N ASN A 3 -12.48 21.45 -5.86
CA ASN A 3 -12.16 20.39 -6.81
C ASN A 3 -12.76 19.07 -6.28
N LYS A 4 -13.11 18.14 -7.16
CA LYS A 4 -13.72 16.85 -6.79
C LYS A 4 -12.87 16.03 -5.80
N ILE A 5 -11.53 16.16 -5.89
CA ILE A 5 -10.61 15.47 -4.96
C ILE A 5 -10.59 16.09 -3.55
N GLU A 6 -11.03 17.35 -3.39
CA GLU A 6 -11.04 18.06 -2.11
C GLU A 6 -12.32 17.79 -1.28
N VAL A 7 -13.33 17.15 -1.91
CA VAL A 7 -14.58 16.80 -1.22
C VAL A 7 -14.32 15.65 -0.24
N PRO A 8 -14.80 15.73 1.01
CA PRO A 8 -14.72 14.61 1.94
C PRO A 8 -15.27 13.31 1.36
N LEU A 9 -14.73 12.19 1.80
CA LEU A 9 -15.23 10.86 1.45
C LEU A 9 -15.80 10.20 2.70
N GLU A 10 -17.12 10.05 2.69
CA GLU A 10 -17.85 9.33 3.73
C GLU A 10 -17.77 7.83 3.44
N LEU A 11 -17.21 7.06 4.37
CA LEU A 11 -17.20 5.61 4.38
C LEU A 11 -18.00 5.11 5.59
N PRO A 12 -18.39 3.84 5.67
CA PRO A 12 -19.29 3.35 6.71
C PRO A 12 -18.87 3.70 8.15
N HIS A 13 -17.55 3.65 8.44
CA HIS A 13 -17.06 3.87 9.81
C HIS A 13 -15.96 4.94 9.91
N ILE A 14 -15.63 5.63 8.82
CA ILE A 14 -14.64 6.70 8.80
C ILE A 14 -14.96 7.74 7.72
N THR A 15 -14.77 9.02 8.07
CA THR A 15 -14.80 10.11 7.10
C THR A 15 -13.37 10.55 6.80
N LEU A 16 -12.98 10.47 5.53
CA LEU A 16 -11.70 10.99 5.06
C LEU A 16 -11.88 12.46 4.66
N LYS A 17 -10.96 13.33 5.10
CA LYS A 17 -11.10 14.80 4.87
C LYS A 17 -11.15 15.19 3.38
N ASN A 18 -10.62 14.36 2.51
CA ASN A 18 -10.67 14.51 1.06
C ASN A 18 -10.43 13.15 0.36
N ARG A 19 -10.44 13.11 -0.97
CA ARG A 19 -10.33 11.88 -1.78
C ARG A 19 -8.91 11.55 -2.22
N VAL A 20 -7.89 12.13 -1.59
CA VAL A 20 -6.48 11.89 -1.93
C VAL A 20 -5.82 11.02 -0.88
N ILE A 21 -5.36 9.86 -1.32
CA ILE A 21 -4.69 8.87 -0.48
C ILE A 21 -3.20 8.80 -0.86
N ARG A 22 -2.32 8.93 0.13
CA ARG A 22 -0.93 8.48 -0.04
C ARG A 22 -0.94 6.97 0.01
N SER A 23 -0.78 6.32 -1.14
CA SER A 23 -0.67 4.87 -1.26
C SER A 23 0.55 4.34 -0.50
N ALA A 24 0.44 3.13 0.03
CA ALA A 24 1.56 2.47 0.68
C ALA A 24 2.81 2.43 -0.23
N VAL A 25 3.88 3.02 0.23
CA VAL A 25 5.21 2.97 -0.39
C VAL A 25 6.22 2.71 0.72
N HIS A 26 7.03 1.67 0.55
CA HIS A 26 8.10 1.39 1.49
C HIS A 26 9.10 2.54 1.52
N SER A 27 9.32 3.11 2.71
CA SER A 27 10.15 4.31 2.90
C SER A 27 11.64 4.02 2.93
N PHE A 28 12.05 2.81 3.37
CA PHE A 28 13.42 2.45 3.73
C PHE A 28 14.03 3.41 4.77
N LEU A 29 13.21 3.89 5.70
CA LEU A 29 13.60 4.87 6.72
C LEU A 29 13.53 4.32 8.14
N ALA A 30 12.97 3.12 8.36
CA ALA A 30 13.06 2.47 9.66
C ALA A 30 14.52 2.12 9.98
N ASP A 31 14.83 2.03 11.26
CA ASP A 31 16.11 1.49 11.70
C ASP A 31 16.16 -0.05 11.55
N LYS A 32 17.32 -0.64 11.85
CA LYS A 32 17.53 -2.09 11.71
C LYS A 32 16.65 -2.92 12.65
N ASP A 33 16.24 -2.32 13.75
CA ASP A 33 15.39 -2.96 14.76
C ASP A 33 13.90 -2.82 14.43
N GLY A 34 13.56 -2.05 13.37
CA GLY A 34 12.20 -1.89 12.86
C GLY A 34 11.43 -0.75 13.50
N TYR A 35 12.14 0.22 14.08
CA TYR A 35 11.52 1.44 14.60
C TYR A 35 11.55 2.58 13.57
N MET A 36 10.50 3.40 13.57
CA MET A 36 10.43 4.63 12.77
C MET A 36 11.49 5.63 13.24
N THR A 37 12.27 6.15 12.30
CA THR A 37 13.26 7.20 12.57
C THR A 37 12.65 8.61 12.48
N GLU A 38 13.39 9.64 12.93
CA GLU A 38 13.00 11.04 12.76
C GLU A 38 12.76 11.39 11.29
N ALA A 39 13.51 10.79 10.36
CA ALA A 39 13.32 10.99 8.94
C ALA A 39 11.96 10.45 8.44
N GLU A 40 11.48 9.34 9.00
CA GLU A 40 10.16 8.79 8.65
C GLU A 40 9.02 9.64 9.22
N TYR A 41 9.13 10.10 10.47
CA TYR A 41 8.17 11.06 11.03
C TYR A 41 8.11 12.37 10.24
N GLY A 42 9.27 12.92 9.85
CA GLY A 42 9.34 14.11 9.00
C GLY A 42 8.74 13.92 7.61
N MET A 43 8.82 12.71 7.05
CA MET A 43 8.12 12.35 5.81
C MET A 43 6.60 12.39 5.99
N TYR A 44 6.06 11.80 7.06
CA TYR A 44 4.62 11.84 7.33
C TYR A 44 4.12 13.27 7.58
N GLU A 45 4.87 14.08 8.32
CA GLU A 45 4.57 15.49 8.55
C GLU A 45 4.51 16.26 7.23
N SER A 46 5.51 16.09 6.35
CA SER A 46 5.53 16.71 5.02
C SER A 46 4.33 16.32 4.17
N LEU A 47 3.92 15.06 4.19
CA LEU A 47 2.76 14.57 3.45
C LEU A 47 1.45 15.15 4.02
N ALA A 48 1.26 15.11 5.34
CA ALA A 48 0.04 15.57 6.00
C ALA A 48 -0.24 17.06 5.76
N LYS A 49 0.81 17.90 5.71
CA LYS A 49 0.73 19.33 5.43
C LYS A 49 0.32 19.68 3.99
N ASN A 50 0.35 18.70 3.06
CA ASN A 50 0.22 18.94 1.63
C ASN A 50 -1.03 18.30 1.00
N HIS A 51 -2.20 18.56 1.56
CA HIS A 51 -3.52 18.15 1.07
C HIS A 51 -3.74 16.63 0.95
N ILE A 52 -2.95 15.81 1.67
CA ILE A 52 -3.20 14.37 1.73
C ILE A 52 -4.31 14.09 2.75
N GLY A 53 -5.38 13.44 2.31
CA GLY A 53 -6.53 13.08 3.17
C GLY A 53 -6.28 11.84 4.01
N THR A 54 -5.53 10.91 3.47
CA THR A 54 -5.20 9.64 4.13
C THR A 54 -3.75 9.25 3.85
N ILE A 55 -3.02 8.91 4.89
CA ILE A 55 -1.66 8.37 4.79
C ILE A 55 -1.72 6.87 5.07
N ILE A 56 -1.52 6.06 4.02
CA ILE A 56 -1.26 4.63 4.19
C ILE A 56 0.27 4.47 4.29
N THR A 57 0.75 3.87 5.37
CA THR A 57 2.19 3.73 5.62
C THR A 57 2.89 2.82 4.61
N GLY A 58 4.21 2.76 4.61
CA GLY A 58 4.92 1.60 4.09
C GLY A 58 4.44 0.34 4.79
N HIS A 59 4.59 -0.82 4.13
CA HIS A 59 4.11 -2.08 4.68
C HIS A 59 4.87 -2.43 5.98
N CYS A 60 4.12 -2.66 7.07
CA CYS A 60 4.63 -3.02 8.37
C CYS A 60 4.66 -4.55 8.54
N CYS A 61 5.70 -5.06 9.17
CA CYS A 61 5.94 -6.49 9.34
C CYS A 61 5.12 -7.05 10.52
N VAL A 62 4.28 -8.07 10.26
CA VAL A 62 3.44 -8.73 11.28
C VAL A 62 4.07 -10.00 11.87
N ASP A 63 5.15 -10.49 11.26
CA ASP A 63 5.88 -11.71 11.60
C ASP A 63 7.36 -11.51 11.32
N PRO A 64 8.28 -11.71 12.28
CA PRO A 64 9.72 -11.63 12.03
C PRO A 64 10.16 -12.52 10.87
N LEU A 65 9.55 -13.70 10.67
CA LEU A 65 9.82 -14.59 9.54
C LEU A 65 9.20 -14.11 8.21
N GLY A 66 8.34 -13.09 8.27
CA GLY A 66 7.72 -12.45 7.12
C GLY A 66 8.31 -11.09 6.75
N ARG A 67 9.49 -10.71 7.28
CA ARG A 67 10.14 -9.42 7.04
C ARG A 67 10.71 -9.34 5.63
N ALA A 68 10.40 -8.25 4.93
CA ALA A 68 10.78 -8.07 3.51
C ALA A 68 12.14 -7.41 3.31
N ASN A 69 12.61 -6.59 4.25
CA ASN A 69 13.93 -5.93 4.21
C ASN A 69 14.29 -5.35 5.60
N PRO A 70 15.58 -5.01 5.83
CA PRO A 70 16.08 -4.55 7.12
C PRO A 70 15.48 -3.23 7.61
N GLU A 71 15.04 -2.35 6.69
CA GLU A 71 14.50 -1.04 7.00
C GLU A 71 12.96 -1.03 7.00
N GLN A 72 12.34 -2.18 7.28
CA GLN A 72 10.88 -2.32 7.40
C GLN A 72 10.42 -2.06 8.83
N VAL A 73 9.39 -1.23 8.98
CA VAL A 73 8.72 -0.99 10.27
C VAL A 73 8.09 -2.27 10.80
N ASN A 74 8.31 -2.59 12.06
CA ASN A 74 7.76 -3.76 12.72
C ASN A 74 6.49 -3.44 13.52
N ILE A 75 5.60 -4.45 13.65
CA ILE A 75 4.40 -4.44 14.49
C ILE A 75 4.08 -5.83 15.07
N TYR A 76 4.97 -6.79 14.92
CA TYR A 76 4.75 -8.16 15.36
C TYR A 76 4.77 -8.34 16.90
N ALA A 77 5.26 -7.37 17.68
CA ALA A 77 5.31 -7.39 19.12
C ALA A 77 4.79 -6.07 19.74
N ASP A 78 4.39 -6.11 21.00
CA ASP A 78 3.75 -4.97 21.69
C ASP A 78 4.67 -3.76 21.83
N GLU A 79 5.97 -3.98 21.95
CA GLU A 79 7.00 -2.93 22.03
C GLU A 79 7.02 -1.99 20.83
N PHE A 80 6.58 -2.47 19.66
CA PHE A 80 6.52 -1.65 18.44
C PHE A 80 5.29 -0.75 18.35
N ALA A 81 4.27 -0.93 19.20
CA ALA A 81 3.03 -0.18 19.09
C ALA A 81 3.22 1.33 19.35
N GLY A 82 4.05 1.69 20.32
CA GLY A 82 4.23 3.08 20.76
C GLY A 82 4.72 4.04 19.67
N GLN A 83 5.50 3.56 18.71
CA GLN A 83 5.99 4.39 17.61
C GLN A 83 4.87 4.95 16.72
N PHE A 84 3.73 4.26 16.61
CA PHE A 84 2.60 4.69 15.80
C PHE A 84 1.84 5.86 16.44
N GLN A 85 1.82 6.00 17.77
CA GLN A 85 1.14 7.10 18.46
C GLN A 85 1.63 8.47 17.98
N ARG A 86 2.95 8.63 17.83
CA ARG A 86 3.54 9.87 17.32
C ARG A 86 3.18 10.11 15.85
N ALA A 87 3.21 9.08 15.01
CA ALA A 87 2.85 9.19 13.60
C ALA A 87 1.36 9.56 13.42
N VAL A 88 0.48 8.97 14.22
CA VAL A 88 -0.94 9.32 14.28
C VAL A 88 -1.12 10.80 14.66
N ALA A 89 -0.47 11.26 15.73
CA ALA A 89 -0.56 12.66 16.17
C ALA A 89 -0.16 13.63 15.05
N ILE A 90 0.93 13.36 14.33
CA ILE A 90 1.41 14.15 13.17
C ILE A 90 0.35 14.21 12.06
N ALA A 91 -0.29 13.09 11.72
CA ALA A 91 -1.31 13.05 10.69
C ALA A 91 -2.59 13.79 11.14
N HIS A 92 -3.05 13.52 12.35
CA HIS A 92 -4.26 14.10 12.92
C HIS A 92 -4.17 15.62 13.12
N GLU A 93 -2.99 16.17 13.43
CA GLU A 93 -2.78 17.62 13.49
C GLU A 93 -3.17 18.34 12.18
N GLN A 94 -3.07 17.64 11.06
CA GLN A 94 -3.46 18.14 9.74
C GLN A 94 -4.83 17.58 9.27
N GLY A 95 -5.55 16.84 10.12
CA GLY A 95 -6.82 16.19 9.80
C GLY A 95 -6.71 15.03 8.80
N ALA A 96 -5.51 14.49 8.59
CA ALA A 96 -5.32 13.31 7.73
C ALA A 96 -5.55 12.02 8.53
N ALA A 97 -6.24 11.04 7.96
CA ALA A 97 -6.32 9.70 8.52
C ALA A 97 -4.98 8.97 8.39
N PHE A 98 -4.60 8.18 9.40
CA PHE A 98 -3.35 7.41 9.42
C PHE A 98 -3.65 5.91 9.49
N ILE A 99 -3.34 5.19 8.41
CA ILE A 99 -3.70 3.78 8.21
C ILE A 99 -2.44 2.97 7.92
N PRO A 100 -1.88 2.25 8.91
CA PRO A 100 -0.76 1.36 8.66
C PRO A 100 -1.15 0.21 7.71
N GLN A 101 -0.31 -0.03 6.69
CA GLN A 101 -0.42 -1.23 5.88
C GLN A 101 0.31 -2.37 6.58
N ILE A 102 -0.36 -3.50 6.84
CA ILE A 102 0.21 -4.68 7.48
C ILE A 102 0.46 -5.78 6.45
N SER A 103 1.61 -6.46 6.57
CA SER A 103 2.07 -7.39 5.54
C SER A 103 2.92 -8.54 6.07
N HIS A 104 2.98 -9.63 5.29
CA HIS A 104 3.91 -10.73 5.41
C HIS A 104 4.53 -10.98 4.04
N ALA A 105 5.87 -11.00 3.96
CA ALA A 105 6.57 -11.08 2.68
C ALA A 105 6.46 -12.44 1.99
N GLY A 106 6.06 -13.49 2.73
CA GLY A 106 6.03 -14.85 2.20
C GLY A 106 7.41 -15.30 1.71
N PRO A 107 7.51 -15.85 0.50
CA PRO A 107 8.79 -16.36 -0.02
C PRO A 107 9.82 -15.24 -0.36
N ARG A 108 9.45 -13.98 -0.16
CA ARG A 108 10.37 -12.84 -0.27
C ARG A 108 10.98 -12.41 1.06
N ALA A 109 10.68 -13.13 2.15
CA ALA A 109 11.29 -12.88 3.44
C ALA A 109 12.82 -12.99 3.39
N ILE A 110 13.50 -12.19 4.21
CA ILE A 110 14.97 -12.08 4.18
C ILE A 110 15.63 -12.63 5.44
N ASP A 111 14.93 -12.65 6.57
CA ASP A 111 15.49 -13.01 7.88
C ASP A 111 15.30 -14.49 8.20
N THR A 112 15.01 -15.33 7.19
CA THR A 112 14.87 -16.77 7.33
C THR A 112 15.41 -17.51 6.10
N GLU A 113 16.02 -18.67 6.31
CA GLU A 113 16.35 -19.63 5.25
C GLU A 113 15.19 -20.60 4.99
N ASP A 114 14.29 -20.80 5.98
CA ASP A 114 13.08 -21.60 5.86
C ASP A 114 11.97 -20.82 5.16
N LEU A 115 12.12 -20.59 3.87
CA LEU A 115 11.15 -19.85 3.08
C LEU A 115 9.89 -20.69 2.85
N ALA A 116 8.74 -20.09 3.13
CA ALA A 116 7.44 -20.70 2.93
C ALA A 116 6.55 -19.86 1.98
N ASP A 117 5.75 -20.56 1.18
CA ASP A 117 4.82 -19.99 0.22
C ASP A 117 3.47 -20.71 0.30
N VAL A 118 2.48 -20.17 -0.37
CA VAL A 118 1.16 -20.81 -0.49
C VAL A 118 1.25 -22.21 -1.07
N THR A 119 2.16 -22.43 -2.02
CA THR A 119 2.48 -23.73 -2.64
C THR A 119 3.99 -23.84 -2.80
N ALA A 120 4.56 -25.03 -2.59
CA ALA A 120 5.99 -25.28 -2.75
C ALA A 120 6.44 -24.92 -4.18
N ARG A 121 7.59 -24.23 -4.28
CA ARG A 121 8.15 -23.82 -5.58
C ARG A 121 9.61 -23.45 -5.54
N PRO A 122 10.32 -23.60 -6.67
CA PRO A 122 11.64 -23.03 -6.83
C PRO A 122 11.58 -21.48 -6.85
N LEU A 123 12.58 -20.87 -6.26
CA LEU A 123 12.81 -19.42 -6.23
C LEU A 123 14.09 -19.09 -7.01
N LYS A 124 14.34 -17.78 -7.20
CA LYS A 124 15.63 -17.36 -7.80
C LYS A 124 16.81 -17.68 -6.87
N LYS A 125 18.00 -17.81 -7.45
CA LYS A 125 19.28 -18.08 -6.75
C LYS A 125 19.28 -19.43 -6.01
N ASP A 126 18.76 -20.48 -6.65
CA ASP A 126 18.78 -21.87 -6.17
C ASP A 126 18.14 -22.05 -4.78
N ARG A 127 17.22 -21.16 -4.39
CA ARG A 127 16.40 -21.28 -3.19
C ARG A 127 15.07 -21.93 -3.54
N GLU A 128 14.47 -22.56 -2.55
CA GLU A 128 13.13 -23.14 -2.64
C GLU A 128 12.25 -22.59 -1.52
N ALA A 129 10.95 -22.47 -1.79
CA ALA A 129 9.96 -22.25 -0.75
C ALA A 129 9.14 -23.52 -0.58
N ARG A 130 9.04 -23.98 0.67
CA ARG A 130 8.11 -25.05 1.01
C ARG A 130 6.66 -24.55 1.06
N MET A 131 5.72 -25.46 1.02
CA MET A 131 4.31 -25.13 1.20
C MET A 131 4.01 -24.89 2.69
N LEU A 132 3.28 -23.82 3.00
CA LEU A 132 2.72 -23.58 4.34
C LEU A 132 1.79 -24.70 4.76
N THR A 133 1.91 -25.16 5.99
CA THR A 133 0.93 -26.06 6.63
C THR A 133 -0.32 -25.29 7.04
N LEU A 134 -1.43 -25.99 7.29
CA LEU A 134 -2.67 -25.35 7.78
C LEU A 134 -2.45 -24.65 9.14
N ALA A 135 -1.66 -25.23 10.02
CA ALA A 135 -1.34 -24.63 11.32
C ALA A 135 -0.55 -23.32 11.18
N GLU A 136 0.40 -23.26 10.24
CA GLU A 136 1.14 -22.02 9.95
C GLU A 136 0.24 -20.94 9.34
N ILE A 137 -0.67 -21.31 8.44
CA ILE A 137 -1.65 -20.37 7.88
C ILE A 137 -2.49 -19.75 9.00
N GLN A 138 -3.03 -20.58 9.91
CA GLN A 138 -3.81 -20.11 11.06
C GLN A 138 -2.99 -19.25 12.03
N ALA A 139 -1.71 -19.58 12.24
CA ALA A 139 -0.80 -18.76 13.03
C ALA A 139 -0.59 -17.38 12.38
N ILE A 140 -0.37 -17.33 11.07
CA ILE A 140 -0.22 -16.08 10.31
C ILE A 140 -1.51 -15.24 10.38
N GLU A 141 -2.70 -15.84 10.24
CA GLU A 141 -3.97 -15.15 10.46
C GLU A 141 -4.00 -14.48 11.84
N GLY A 142 -3.60 -15.21 12.90
CA GLY A 142 -3.49 -14.68 14.26
C GLY A 142 -2.50 -13.51 14.39
N MET A 143 -1.37 -13.54 13.68
CA MET A 143 -0.38 -12.46 13.69
C MET A 143 -0.93 -11.17 13.06
N PHE A 144 -1.66 -11.24 11.95
CA PHE A 144 -2.35 -10.07 11.36
C PHE A 144 -3.39 -9.48 12.32
N ILE A 145 -4.18 -10.33 12.98
CA ILE A 145 -5.21 -9.91 13.94
C ILE A 145 -4.54 -9.21 15.15
N ALA A 146 -3.47 -9.80 15.70
CA ALA A 146 -2.74 -9.22 16.80
C ALA A 146 -2.08 -7.89 16.45
N ALA A 147 -1.52 -7.78 15.23
CA ALA A 147 -0.95 -6.53 14.73
C ALA A 147 -2.01 -5.43 14.63
N ALA A 148 -3.20 -5.73 14.09
CA ALA A 148 -4.30 -4.78 14.03
C ALA A 148 -4.76 -4.32 15.41
N LYS A 149 -4.80 -5.23 16.40
CA LYS A 149 -5.14 -4.91 17.81
C LYS A 149 -4.13 -3.98 18.46
N ARG A 150 -2.83 -4.19 18.23
CA ARG A 150 -1.75 -3.29 18.68
C ARG A 150 -1.90 -1.90 18.08
N LEU A 151 -2.14 -1.83 16.78
CA LEU A 151 -2.33 -0.59 16.05
C LEU A 151 -3.57 0.17 16.52
N GLN A 152 -4.69 -0.53 16.78
CA GLN A 152 -5.87 0.09 17.39
C GLN A 152 -5.53 0.72 18.74
N GLY A 153 -4.77 0.01 19.60
CA GLY A 153 -4.30 0.53 20.88
C GLY A 153 -3.36 1.74 20.76
N ALA A 154 -2.69 1.91 19.63
CA ALA A 154 -1.88 3.07 19.31
C ALA A 154 -2.68 4.25 18.74
N GLY A 155 -3.98 4.10 18.48
CA GLY A 155 -4.88 5.17 18.05
C GLY A 155 -4.93 5.40 16.54
N VAL A 156 -4.52 4.41 15.72
CA VAL A 156 -4.64 4.51 14.26
C VAL A 156 -6.11 4.47 13.81
N ASP A 157 -6.41 5.06 12.66
CA ASP A 157 -7.77 5.18 12.13
C ASP A 157 -8.28 3.91 11.43
N GLY A 158 -7.43 2.92 11.27
CA GLY A 158 -7.71 1.64 10.63
C GLY A 158 -6.44 0.93 10.21
N VAL A 159 -6.58 -0.20 9.53
CA VAL A 159 -5.45 -0.94 8.94
C VAL A 159 -5.71 -1.29 7.49
N GLN A 160 -4.65 -1.38 6.67
CA GLN A 160 -4.74 -1.89 5.31
C GLN A 160 -4.03 -3.24 5.20
N LEU A 161 -4.73 -4.27 4.73
CA LEU A 161 -4.13 -5.56 4.39
C LEU A 161 -3.38 -5.47 3.06
N HIS A 162 -2.10 -5.87 3.03
CA HIS A 162 -1.33 -5.93 1.80
C HIS A 162 -1.56 -7.24 1.05
N ALA A 163 -2.54 -7.27 0.15
CA ALA A 163 -2.87 -8.41 -0.70
C ALA A 163 -2.53 -8.17 -2.18
N ALA A 164 -1.38 -7.51 -2.43
CA ALA A 164 -0.90 -7.15 -3.77
C ALA A 164 0.59 -7.47 -3.94
N HIS A 165 1.11 -7.29 -5.16
CA HIS A 165 2.54 -7.26 -5.50
C HIS A 165 3.33 -8.53 -5.15
N SER A 166 2.68 -9.70 -5.21
CA SER A 166 3.27 -11.01 -4.90
C SER A 166 3.79 -11.16 -3.46
N TYR A 167 3.22 -10.39 -2.50
CA TYR A 167 3.33 -10.67 -1.07
C TYR A 167 2.38 -11.81 -0.68
N LEU A 168 2.52 -12.37 0.52
CA LEU A 168 1.87 -13.62 0.88
C LEU A 168 0.36 -13.64 0.60
N LEU A 169 -0.40 -12.64 1.06
CA LEU A 169 -1.86 -12.62 0.87
C LEU A 169 -2.26 -12.56 -0.61
N SER A 170 -1.52 -11.83 -1.45
CA SER A 170 -1.79 -11.80 -2.90
C SER A 170 -1.52 -13.14 -3.57
N ARG A 171 -0.56 -13.91 -3.05
CA ARG A 171 -0.24 -15.23 -3.59
C ARG A 171 -1.30 -16.27 -3.25
N PHE A 172 -2.01 -16.10 -2.15
CA PHE A 172 -3.20 -16.92 -1.86
C PHE A 172 -4.32 -16.65 -2.86
N ILE A 173 -4.56 -15.39 -3.23
CA ILE A 173 -5.63 -15.02 -4.19
C ILE A 173 -5.32 -15.52 -5.60
N ASP A 174 -4.07 -15.35 -6.05
CA ASP A 174 -3.68 -15.55 -7.44
C ASP A 174 -3.52 -17.05 -7.77
N PRO A 175 -4.33 -17.60 -8.70
CA PRO A 175 -4.27 -19.01 -9.08
C PRO A 175 -2.93 -19.43 -9.71
N THR A 176 -2.09 -18.46 -10.18
CA THR A 176 -0.73 -18.75 -10.67
C THR A 176 0.16 -19.28 -9.55
N PHE A 177 -0.05 -18.78 -8.33
CA PHE A 177 0.74 -19.16 -7.16
C PHE A 177 0.06 -20.22 -6.32
N ASN A 178 -1.27 -20.10 -6.14
CA ASN A 178 -2.04 -20.99 -5.26
C ASN A 178 -2.52 -22.24 -6.02
N GLN A 179 -1.75 -23.31 -5.88
CA GLN A 179 -2.05 -24.63 -6.41
C GLN A 179 -2.46 -25.64 -5.31
N ARG A 180 -2.92 -25.12 -4.15
CA ARG A 180 -3.38 -25.94 -3.02
C ARG A 180 -4.65 -26.70 -3.39
N THR A 181 -4.81 -27.89 -2.80
CA THR A 181 -5.99 -28.75 -2.96
C THR A 181 -6.81 -28.88 -1.67
N ASP A 182 -6.41 -28.14 -0.63
CA ASP A 182 -7.14 -28.05 0.64
C ASP A 182 -8.08 -26.84 0.68
N GLU A 183 -8.61 -26.54 1.86
CA GLU A 183 -9.59 -25.47 2.10
C GLU A 183 -9.08 -24.04 1.81
N TYR A 184 -7.77 -23.85 1.52
CA TYR A 184 -7.18 -22.56 1.12
C TYR A 184 -6.83 -22.50 -0.37
N GLY A 185 -7.25 -23.50 -1.19
CA GLY A 185 -6.93 -23.57 -2.61
C GLY A 185 -8.12 -23.95 -3.50
N GLY A 186 -7.90 -23.97 -4.80
CA GLY A 186 -8.92 -24.28 -5.80
C GLY A 186 -9.83 -23.09 -6.12
N THR A 187 -11.04 -23.04 -5.56
CA THR A 187 -12.02 -21.98 -5.86
C THR A 187 -11.59 -20.60 -5.32
N VAL A 188 -12.17 -19.52 -5.86
CA VAL A 188 -11.88 -18.16 -5.38
C VAL A 188 -12.22 -17.98 -3.90
N GLU A 189 -13.30 -18.62 -3.43
CA GLU A 189 -13.71 -18.61 -2.03
C GLU A 189 -12.62 -19.19 -1.13
N ASN A 190 -12.07 -20.32 -1.51
CA ASN A 190 -10.99 -20.96 -0.77
C ASN A 190 -9.70 -20.15 -0.83
N ARG A 191 -9.32 -19.63 -1.99
CA ARG A 191 -8.12 -18.78 -2.13
C ARG A 191 -8.23 -17.47 -1.35
N PHE A 192 -9.42 -16.92 -1.18
CA PHE A 192 -9.66 -15.71 -0.40
C PHE A 192 -9.85 -15.99 1.11
N ARG A 193 -9.99 -17.23 1.52
CA ARG A 193 -10.29 -17.65 2.90
C ARG A 193 -9.35 -17.06 3.94
N ILE A 194 -8.06 -17.07 3.72
CA ILE A 194 -7.08 -16.48 4.67
C ILE A 194 -7.40 -14.99 4.93
N ILE A 195 -7.72 -14.24 3.88
CA ILE A 195 -8.04 -12.80 4.00
C ILE A 195 -9.39 -12.63 4.71
N GLU A 196 -10.37 -13.42 4.39
CA GLU A 196 -11.65 -13.41 5.08
C GLU A 196 -11.51 -13.69 6.57
N ASN A 197 -10.73 -14.72 6.94
CA ASN A 197 -10.47 -15.07 8.35
C ASN A 197 -9.76 -13.92 9.08
N ILE A 198 -8.78 -13.28 8.43
CA ILE A 198 -8.09 -12.10 8.98
C ILE A 198 -9.08 -10.96 9.20
N ILE A 199 -9.90 -10.61 8.21
CA ILE A 199 -10.88 -9.51 8.35
C ILE A 199 -11.87 -9.79 9.48
N ARG A 200 -12.45 -11.00 9.52
CA ARG A 200 -13.36 -11.40 10.60
C ARG A 200 -12.70 -11.37 11.96
N GLY A 201 -11.46 -11.86 12.04
CA GLY A 201 -10.68 -11.85 13.28
C GLY A 201 -10.36 -10.43 13.75
N ILE A 202 -10.02 -9.51 12.84
CA ILE A 202 -9.79 -8.09 13.15
C ILE A 202 -11.09 -7.46 13.67
N LYS A 203 -12.22 -7.66 12.98
CA LYS A 203 -13.53 -7.14 13.42
C LYS A 203 -13.92 -7.71 14.79
N ALA A 204 -13.70 -8.98 15.04
CA ALA A 204 -13.95 -9.60 16.36
C ALA A 204 -13.05 -9.03 17.45
N ALA A 205 -11.76 -8.81 17.19
CA ALA A 205 -10.79 -8.35 18.19
C ALA A 205 -10.82 -6.84 18.42
N CYS A 206 -11.08 -6.04 17.40
CA CYS A 206 -11.04 -4.58 17.42
C CYS A 206 -12.43 -3.94 17.46
N GLY A 207 -13.49 -4.69 17.23
CA GLY A 207 -14.87 -4.21 17.09
C GLY A 207 -15.29 -4.04 15.63
N GLU A 208 -16.58 -4.26 15.34
CA GLU A 208 -17.14 -4.23 13.99
C GLU A 208 -16.89 -2.90 13.25
N GLN A 209 -16.80 -1.79 14.00
CA GLN A 209 -16.59 -0.45 13.45
C GLN A 209 -15.12 -0.11 13.18
N PHE A 210 -14.17 -0.97 13.56
CA PHE A 210 -12.75 -0.68 13.29
C PHE A 210 -12.47 -0.79 11.77
N PRO A 211 -12.00 0.31 11.13
CA PRO A 211 -11.85 0.35 9.67
C PRO A 211 -10.79 -0.60 9.16
N VAL A 212 -11.19 -1.45 8.21
CA VAL A 212 -10.29 -2.36 7.49
C VAL A 212 -10.28 -1.98 6.01
N PHE A 213 -9.10 -1.70 5.50
CA PHE A 213 -8.82 -1.44 4.08
C PHE A 213 -8.06 -2.64 3.51
N ILE A 214 -8.05 -2.79 2.20
CA ILE A 214 -7.26 -3.81 1.53
C ILE A 214 -6.67 -3.27 0.24
N LYS A 215 -5.44 -3.67 -0.10
CA LYS A 215 -4.81 -3.40 -1.39
C LYS A 215 -4.69 -4.68 -2.18
N ILE A 216 -5.23 -4.69 -3.43
CA ILE A 216 -5.31 -5.86 -4.29
C ILE A 216 -4.83 -5.51 -5.71
N ASN A 217 -4.28 -6.47 -6.46
CA ASN A 217 -4.00 -6.30 -7.89
C ASN A 217 -5.28 -6.44 -8.72
N VAL A 218 -5.44 -5.58 -9.73
CA VAL A 218 -6.52 -5.68 -10.74
C VAL A 218 -6.21 -6.68 -11.85
N ASP A 219 -4.99 -7.19 -11.90
CA ASP A 219 -4.48 -8.09 -12.92
C ASP A 219 -3.56 -9.17 -12.34
N THR A 220 -3.25 -10.15 -13.15
CA THR A 220 -2.38 -11.28 -12.83
C THR A 220 -1.43 -11.53 -13.99
N GLU A 221 -0.33 -12.26 -13.74
CA GLU A 221 0.54 -12.80 -14.79
C GLU A 221 -0.01 -14.10 -15.42
N ALA A 222 -1.13 -14.64 -14.88
CA ALA A 222 -1.80 -15.83 -15.43
C ALA A 222 -2.33 -15.57 -16.84
N ALA A 223 -2.38 -16.61 -17.66
CA ALA A 223 -2.94 -16.55 -19.00
C ALA A 223 -4.46 -16.27 -19.01
N ASP A 224 -5.18 -16.76 -18.01
CA ASP A 224 -6.63 -16.56 -17.88
C ASP A 224 -6.95 -15.21 -17.19
N GLN A 225 -6.85 -14.14 -17.95
CA GLN A 225 -7.21 -12.79 -17.50
C GLN A 225 -8.72 -12.64 -17.25
N ALA A 226 -9.56 -13.35 -18.00
CA ALA A 226 -11.01 -13.29 -17.85
C ALA A 226 -11.48 -13.98 -16.56
N GLY A 227 -10.93 -15.15 -16.27
CA GLY A 227 -11.18 -15.86 -15.01
C GLY A 227 -10.72 -15.04 -13.82
N TYR A 228 -9.54 -14.44 -13.87
CA TYR A 228 -9.06 -13.57 -12.80
C TYR A 228 -9.98 -12.34 -12.60
N ALA A 229 -10.45 -11.72 -13.68
CA ALA A 229 -11.41 -10.62 -13.57
C ALA A 229 -12.76 -11.05 -12.95
N ALA A 230 -13.18 -12.30 -13.19
CA ALA A 230 -14.35 -12.87 -12.50
C ALA A 230 -14.10 -13.08 -11.00
N ASP A 231 -12.94 -13.62 -10.64
CA ASP A 231 -12.48 -13.73 -9.24
C ASP A 231 -12.47 -12.38 -8.55
N MET A 232 -11.92 -11.32 -9.20
CA MET A 232 -11.89 -9.99 -8.64
C MET A 232 -13.28 -9.41 -8.35
N ARG A 233 -14.26 -9.63 -9.24
CA ARG A 233 -15.66 -9.23 -8.99
C ARG A 233 -16.25 -9.94 -7.77
N TRP A 234 -15.97 -11.23 -7.62
CA TRP A 234 -16.39 -11.98 -6.44
C TRP A 234 -15.72 -11.45 -5.16
N ILE A 235 -14.40 -11.25 -5.19
CA ILE A 235 -13.61 -10.71 -4.06
C ILE A 235 -14.14 -9.35 -3.62
N LEU A 236 -14.40 -8.43 -4.55
CA LEU A 236 -14.90 -7.10 -4.20
C LEU A 236 -16.28 -7.17 -3.54
N ARG A 237 -17.22 -7.98 -4.06
CA ARG A 237 -18.51 -8.21 -3.39
C ARG A 237 -18.31 -8.80 -2.00
N ARG A 238 -17.38 -9.74 -1.86
CA ARG A 238 -17.07 -10.34 -0.57
C ARG A 238 -16.47 -9.34 0.41
N CYS A 239 -15.57 -8.46 -0.04
CA CYS A 239 -15.04 -7.34 0.75
C CYS A 239 -16.16 -6.44 1.27
N HIS A 240 -17.10 -6.07 0.40
CA HIS A 240 -18.28 -5.27 0.81
C HIS A 240 -19.09 -5.97 1.93
N VAL A 241 -19.42 -7.25 1.75
CA VAL A 241 -20.16 -8.05 2.76
C VAL A 241 -19.39 -8.16 4.08
N LEU A 242 -18.06 -8.17 4.04
CA LEU A 242 -17.20 -8.23 5.22
C LEU A 242 -16.96 -6.86 5.88
N GLY A 243 -17.54 -5.79 5.36
CA GLY A 243 -17.38 -4.44 5.89
C GLY A 243 -15.99 -3.87 5.67
N VAL A 244 -15.35 -4.18 4.54
CA VAL A 244 -14.11 -3.50 4.12
C VAL A 244 -14.46 -2.09 3.66
N GLU A 245 -13.82 -1.09 4.28
CA GLU A 245 -14.12 0.33 4.04
C GLU A 245 -13.81 0.74 2.60
N LEU A 246 -12.61 0.40 2.12
CA LEU A 246 -12.15 0.76 0.79
C LEU A 246 -11.12 -0.26 0.29
N VAL A 247 -11.25 -0.63 -0.99
CA VAL A 247 -10.26 -1.45 -1.70
C VAL A 247 -9.39 -0.57 -2.58
N GLU A 248 -8.08 -0.55 -2.31
CA GLU A 248 -7.10 0.11 -3.17
C GLU A 248 -6.66 -0.84 -4.29
N LEU A 249 -6.98 -0.46 -5.53
CA LEU A 249 -6.65 -1.21 -6.73
C LEU A 249 -5.26 -0.82 -7.25
N SER A 250 -4.42 -1.83 -7.50
CA SER A 250 -3.07 -1.70 -8.06
C SER A 250 -2.86 -2.75 -9.15
N GLY A 251 -1.68 -2.83 -9.75
CA GLY A 251 -1.34 -3.88 -10.70
C GLY A 251 -0.06 -4.63 -10.35
N VAL A 252 0.11 -5.80 -10.94
CA VAL A 252 1.27 -6.68 -10.69
C VAL A 252 2.56 -6.00 -11.11
N ASP A 253 2.60 -5.44 -12.31
CA ASP A 253 3.79 -4.80 -12.87
C ASP A 253 3.65 -3.27 -12.95
N PHE A 254 3.80 -2.60 -11.82
CA PHE A 254 3.82 -1.13 -11.77
C PHE A 254 5.22 -0.54 -12.07
N ILE A 255 6.25 -1.37 -12.14
CA ILE A 255 7.65 -0.93 -12.32
C ILE A 255 7.98 -0.72 -13.80
N ASN A 256 7.56 -1.63 -14.66
CA ASN A 256 7.94 -1.66 -16.09
C ASN A 256 6.91 -0.99 -17.00
N GLN A 257 5.94 -0.25 -16.45
CA GLN A 257 4.98 0.49 -17.27
C GLN A 257 5.67 1.56 -18.15
N PRO A 258 5.22 1.79 -19.39
CA PRO A 258 5.77 2.82 -20.26
C PRO A 258 5.75 4.19 -19.59
N ARG A 259 6.83 4.96 -19.74
CA ARG A 259 6.95 6.30 -19.12
C ARG A 259 6.01 7.33 -19.72
N THR A 260 5.55 7.09 -20.93
CA THR A 260 4.56 7.91 -21.65
C THR A 260 3.16 7.76 -21.06
N ASP A 261 2.86 6.61 -20.48
CA ASP A 261 1.52 6.24 -20.07
C ASP A 261 1.21 6.79 -18.66
N THR A 262 -0.08 7.12 -18.49
CA THR A 262 -0.69 7.45 -17.19
C THR A 262 -1.85 6.49 -16.95
N LEU A 263 -2.31 6.41 -15.69
CA LEU A 263 -3.53 5.70 -15.32
C LEU A 263 -3.54 4.23 -15.79
N TYR A 264 -2.42 3.53 -15.63
CA TYR A 264 -2.14 2.20 -16.19
C TYR A 264 -3.26 1.16 -16.03
N TYR A 265 -4.06 1.28 -14.99
CA TYR A 265 -5.06 0.28 -14.60
C TYR A 265 -6.49 0.83 -14.63
N LEU A 266 -6.70 2.05 -15.17
CA LEU A 266 -7.98 2.75 -15.07
C LEU A 266 -9.12 1.97 -15.74
N GLU A 267 -8.89 1.42 -16.92
CA GLU A 267 -9.90 0.65 -17.65
C GLU A 267 -10.38 -0.58 -16.86
N LYS A 268 -9.43 -1.36 -16.31
CA LYS A 268 -9.74 -2.53 -15.47
C LYS A 268 -10.46 -2.12 -14.18
N ALA A 269 -9.99 -1.05 -13.52
CA ALA A 269 -10.61 -0.53 -12.31
C ALA A 269 -12.04 -0.04 -12.56
N GLN A 270 -12.27 0.68 -13.67
CA GLN A 270 -13.60 1.14 -14.07
C GLN A 270 -14.56 -0.03 -14.33
N ALA A 271 -14.09 -1.07 -15.03
CA ALA A 271 -14.90 -2.27 -15.27
C ALA A 271 -15.28 -2.96 -13.94
N LEU A 272 -14.38 -3.01 -12.96
CA LEU A 272 -14.66 -3.54 -11.63
C LEU A 272 -15.65 -2.66 -10.87
N LYS A 273 -15.51 -1.33 -10.90
CA LYS A 273 -16.44 -0.40 -10.24
C LYS A 273 -17.85 -0.49 -10.81
N ILE A 274 -17.98 -0.62 -12.13
CA ILE A 274 -19.28 -0.82 -12.79
C ILE A 274 -19.93 -2.15 -12.33
N ALA A 275 -19.12 -3.20 -12.18
CA ALA A 275 -19.60 -4.51 -11.79
C ALA A 275 -19.93 -4.66 -10.30
N VAL A 276 -19.31 -3.85 -9.44
CA VAL A 276 -19.47 -3.85 -7.97
C VAL A 276 -19.53 -2.40 -7.46
N PRO A 277 -20.61 -1.66 -7.79
CA PRO A 277 -20.72 -0.24 -7.46
C PRO A 277 -20.79 0.05 -5.96
N GLU A 278 -21.25 -0.93 -5.16
CA GLU A 278 -21.42 -0.83 -3.71
C GLU A 278 -20.09 -0.79 -2.95
N GLN A 279 -19.01 -1.36 -3.49
CA GLN A 279 -17.69 -1.32 -2.84
C GLN A 279 -16.98 0.00 -3.15
N ALA A 280 -16.53 0.70 -2.12
CA ALA A 280 -15.67 1.86 -2.30
C ALA A 280 -14.29 1.44 -2.82
N LEU A 281 -13.82 2.11 -3.88
CA LEU A 281 -12.58 1.81 -4.58
C LEU A 281 -11.69 3.04 -4.71
N SER A 282 -10.39 2.85 -4.56
CA SER A 282 -9.38 3.81 -5.01
C SER A 282 -8.42 3.17 -6.01
N LEU A 283 -7.78 3.99 -6.84
CA LEU A 283 -6.83 3.51 -7.85
C LEU A 283 -5.47 4.15 -7.64
N VAL A 284 -4.42 3.31 -7.63
CA VAL A 284 -3.01 3.72 -7.72
C VAL A 284 -2.39 3.22 -9.01
N GLY A 285 -1.70 4.11 -9.73
CA GLY A 285 -0.93 3.73 -10.92
C GLY A 285 -0.88 4.83 -11.98
N GLY A 286 0.27 5.49 -12.11
CA GLY A 286 0.54 6.44 -13.19
C GLY A 286 -0.10 7.83 -13.05
N VAL A 287 -0.70 8.19 -11.92
CA VAL A 287 -1.25 9.54 -11.68
C VAL A 287 -0.11 10.56 -11.56
N ARG A 288 -0.13 11.61 -12.41
CA ARG A 288 0.93 12.62 -12.50
C ARG A 288 0.43 14.06 -12.65
N SER A 289 -0.87 14.27 -12.70
CA SER A 289 -1.49 15.60 -12.83
C SER A 289 -2.84 15.66 -12.13
N LEU A 290 -3.37 16.88 -11.93
CA LEU A 290 -4.74 17.09 -11.46
C LEU A 290 -5.75 16.47 -12.45
N ALA A 291 -5.50 16.60 -13.76
CA ALA A 291 -6.34 16.00 -14.78
C ALA A 291 -6.39 14.46 -14.70
N ASP A 292 -5.27 13.81 -14.34
CA ASP A 292 -5.27 12.37 -14.09
C ASP A 292 -6.11 12.03 -12.85
N MET A 293 -6.02 12.83 -11.77
CA MET A 293 -6.85 12.63 -10.58
C MET A 293 -8.33 12.78 -10.88
N ASP A 294 -8.70 13.82 -11.65
CA ASP A 294 -10.07 14.05 -12.07
C ASP A 294 -10.61 12.91 -12.96
N GLN A 295 -9.78 12.33 -13.83
CA GLN A 295 -10.15 11.17 -14.63
C GLN A 295 -10.42 9.93 -13.79
N VAL A 296 -9.62 9.68 -12.75
CA VAL A 296 -9.84 8.57 -11.79
C VAL A 296 -11.20 8.71 -11.11
N ILE A 297 -11.52 9.92 -10.61
CA ILE A 297 -12.82 10.19 -9.98
C ILE A 297 -13.97 10.11 -10.99
N ALA A 298 -13.78 10.63 -12.23
CA ALA A 298 -14.78 10.57 -13.27
C ALA A 298 -15.06 9.13 -13.75
N ALA A 299 -14.09 8.23 -13.66
CA ALA A 299 -14.26 6.81 -13.93
C ALA A 299 -15.04 6.06 -12.82
N GLY A 300 -15.49 6.77 -11.78
CA GLY A 300 -16.31 6.24 -10.69
C GLY A 300 -15.54 5.81 -9.45
N MET A 301 -14.21 5.98 -9.42
CA MET A 301 -13.45 5.70 -8.19
C MET A 301 -13.83 6.69 -7.08
N ASP A 302 -13.91 6.20 -5.86
CA ASP A 302 -14.27 7.01 -4.69
C ASP A 302 -13.10 7.86 -4.20
N ALA A 303 -11.86 7.41 -4.42
CA ALA A 303 -10.64 8.13 -4.10
C ALA A 303 -9.54 7.87 -5.14
N VAL A 304 -8.51 8.72 -5.13
CA VAL A 304 -7.29 8.57 -5.91
C VAL A 304 -6.10 8.33 -5.00
N SER A 305 -5.30 7.30 -5.33
CA SER A 305 -4.12 6.92 -4.56
C SER A 305 -2.83 7.33 -5.30
N LEU A 306 -1.92 7.97 -4.57
CA LEU A 306 -0.67 8.50 -5.11
C LEU A 306 0.54 7.79 -4.52
N GLY A 307 1.45 7.33 -5.37
CA GLY A 307 2.70 6.70 -4.96
C GLY A 307 3.92 7.54 -5.37
N ARG A 308 4.50 7.24 -6.54
CA ARG A 308 5.76 7.84 -7.02
C ARG A 308 5.74 9.36 -7.19
N ALA A 309 4.59 9.96 -7.48
CA ALA A 309 4.45 11.41 -7.53
C ALA A 309 4.83 12.05 -6.18
N LEU A 310 4.34 11.48 -5.06
CA LEU A 310 4.66 11.94 -3.71
C LEU A 310 6.08 11.60 -3.24
N ILE A 311 6.74 10.60 -3.83
CA ILE A 311 8.19 10.39 -3.61
C ILE A 311 9.00 11.52 -4.26
N ALA A 312 8.56 11.99 -5.41
CA ALA A 312 9.24 13.05 -6.15
C ALA A 312 8.97 14.44 -5.56
N GLU A 313 7.74 14.67 -5.13
CA GLU A 313 7.22 15.94 -4.65
C GLU A 313 6.19 15.67 -3.54
N PRO A 314 6.59 15.72 -2.25
CA PRO A 314 5.62 15.57 -1.15
C PRO A 314 4.49 16.62 -1.21
N ASP A 315 4.74 17.78 -1.81
CA ASP A 315 3.82 18.88 -2.04
C ASP A 315 3.09 18.82 -3.40
N PHE A 316 3.11 17.66 -4.06
CA PHE A 316 2.51 17.45 -5.39
C PHE A 316 1.05 17.92 -5.45
N VAL A 317 0.20 17.52 -4.51
CA VAL A 317 -1.23 17.87 -4.53
C VAL A 317 -1.42 19.39 -4.38
N THR A 318 -0.70 20.01 -3.44
CA THR A 318 -0.70 21.47 -3.25
C THR A 318 -0.32 22.21 -4.53
N LYS A 319 0.75 21.77 -5.20
CA LYS A 319 1.18 22.35 -6.48
C LYS A 319 0.15 22.20 -7.58
N GLN A 320 -0.48 21.01 -7.69
CA GLN A 320 -1.49 20.75 -8.70
C GLN A 320 -2.73 21.64 -8.51
N LEU A 321 -3.18 21.81 -7.27
CA LEU A 321 -4.28 22.72 -6.93
C LEU A 321 -3.92 24.19 -7.18
N ALA A 322 -2.63 24.56 -7.10
CA ALA A 322 -2.12 25.87 -7.44
C ALA A 322 -1.86 26.07 -8.95
N GLY A 323 -2.21 25.10 -9.81
CA GLY A 323 -2.13 25.22 -11.26
C GLY A 323 -0.84 24.68 -11.91
N ALA A 324 -0.04 23.87 -11.20
CA ALA A 324 1.08 23.18 -11.82
C ALA A 324 0.59 22.17 -12.89
N GLU A 325 1.27 22.09 -14.04
CA GLU A 325 0.83 21.23 -15.14
C GLU A 325 0.99 19.73 -14.83
N LYS A 326 2.16 19.30 -14.40
CA LYS A 326 2.50 17.87 -14.15
C LYS A 326 3.52 17.72 -13.04
N SER A 327 3.52 16.52 -12.44
CA SER A 327 4.60 16.11 -11.54
C SER A 327 5.94 15.99 -12.27
N VAL A 328 7.05 16.27 -11.57
CA VAL A 328 8.40 15.95 -12.05
C VAL A 328 8.66 14.43 -12.11
N CYS A 329 7.78 13.61 -11.57
CA CYS A 329 7.86 12.17 -11.66
C CYS A 329 7.57 11.69 -13.08
N VAL A 330 8.56 11.05 -13.72
CA VAL A 330 8.46 10.48 -15.07
C VAL A 330 8.25 8.95 -15.05
N SER A 331 7.78 8.40 -13.95
CA SER A 331 7.51 6.96 -13.78
C SER A 331 8.70 6.04 -14.12
N CYS A 332 9.94 6.50 -13.97
CA CYS A 332 11.14 5.75 -14.34
C CYS A 332 11.52 4.64 -13.33
N SER A 333 10.82 4.51 -12.24
CA SER A 333 11.00 3.53 -11.15
C SER A 333 12.40 3.52 -10.48
N ARG A 334 13.29 4.48 -10.79
CA ARG A 334 14.65 4.57 -10.22
C ARG A 334 14.66 4.88 -8.73
N CYS A 335 13.57 5.39 -8.17
CA CYS A 335 13.40 5.57 -6.73
C CYS A 335 13.54 4.26 -5.95
N PHE A 336 13.20 3.11 -6.54
CA PHE A 336 13.36 1.79 -5.94
C PHE A 336 14.81 1.25 -5.97
N VAL A 337 15.70 1.88 -6.74
CA VAL A 337 17.13 1.52 -6.81
C VAL A 337 17.97 2.32 -5.81
N LEU A 338 17.60 3.58 -5.55
CA LEU A 338 18.36 4.47 -4.68
C LEU A 338 18.44 4.06 -3.21
N PRO A 339 17.42 3.43 -2.60
CA PRO A 339 17.52 3.01 -1.19
C PRO A 339 18.72 2.09 -0.89
N HIS A 340 19.19 1.36 -1.90
CA HIS A 340 20.41 0.54 -1.77
C HIS A 340 21.72 1.37 -1.74
N MET A 341 21.64 2.66 -2.08
CA MET A 341 22.79 3.57 -2.13
C MET A 341 22.72 4.66 -1.05
N HIS A 342 21.51 5.01 -0.57
CA HIS A 342 21.29 6.10 0.39
C HIS A 342 20.11 5.73 1.31
N PRO A 343 20.11 6.16 2.58
CA PRO A 343 18.97 5.98 3.47
C PRO A 343 17.70 6.60 2.88
N GLY A 344 16.61 5.84 2.86
CA GLY A 344 15.30 6.29 2.46
C GLY A 344 15.02 6.36 0.97
N ILE A 345 13.72 6.29 0.63
CA ILE A 345 13.26 6.36 -0.77
C ILE A 345 13.33 7.81 -1.28
N ARG A 346 13.87 7.99 -2.49
CA ARG A 346 14.05 9.33 -3.10
C ARG A 346 13.83 9.30 -4.60
N CYS A 347 13.31 10.41 -5.14
CA CYS A 347 13.33 10.62 -6.57
C CYS A 347 14.73 11.00 -7.05
N VAL A 348 15.29 10.25 -7.98
CA VAL A 348 16.63 10.50 -8.57
C VAL A 348 16.74 11.89 -9.18
N TRP A 349 15.69 12.33 -9.84
CA TRP A 349 15.66 13.61 -10.55
C TRP A 349 15.57 14.79 -9.57
N ALA A 350 14.67 14.72 -8.59
CA ALA A 350 14.56 15.74 -7.54
C ALA A 350 15.87 15.87 -6.74
N TRP A 351 16.46 14.74 -6.35
CA TRP A 351 17.74 14.72 -5.64
C TRP A 351 18.89 15.32 -6.43
N LYS A 352 19.01 15.02 -7.74
CA LYS A 352 20.04 15.64 -8.60
C LYS A 352 19.84 17.14 -8.74
N ALA A 353 18.60 17.60 -8.92
CA ALA A 353 18.28 19.02 -9.00
C ALA A 353 18.63 19.77 -7.71
N GLU A 354 18.32 19.18 -6.55
CA GLU A 354 18.67 19.75 -5.25
C GLU A 354 20.19 19.88 -5.07
N LYS A 355 20.95 18.80 -5.36
CA LYS A 355 22.42 18.85 -5.29
C LYS A 355 23.02 19.92 -6.20
N SER A 356 22.47 20.11 -7.40
CA SER A 356 22.93 21.15 -8.32
C SER A 356 22.67 22.54 -7.76
N ARG A 357 21.51 22.79 -7.14
CA ARG A 357 21.19 24.05 -6.47
C ARG A 357 22.12 24.32 -5.28
N GLN A 358 22.36 23.31 -4.43
CA GLN A 358 23.26 23.43 -3.29
C GLN A 358 24.70 23.75 -3.73
N LYS A 359 25.16 23.15 -4.83
CA LYS A 359 26.48 23.45 -5.40
C LYS A 359 26.54 24.88 -5.93
N ALA A 360 25.53 25.34 -6.65
CA ALA A 360 25.47 26.70 -7.16
C ALA A 360 25.48 27.75 -6.03
N ASN A 361 24.69 27.53 -4.97
CA ASN A 361 24.65 28.41 -3.81
C ASN A 361 25.99 28.46 -3.06
N LYS A 362 26.68 27.32 -2.90
CA LYS A 362 28.01 27.27 -2.30
C LYS A 362 29.05 28.06 -3.14
N THR A 363 28.94 28.00 -4.47
CA THR A 363 29.83 28.71 -5.37
C THR A 363 29.56 30.22 -5.32
N ALA A 364 28.30 30.64 -5.22
CA ALA A 364 27.92 32.05 -5.06
C ALA A 364 28.43 32.63 -3.74
N LEU A 365 28.25 31.91 -2.61
CA LEU A 365 28.75 32.32 -1.29
C LEU A 365 30.29 32.35 -1.15
N ALA A 366 31.02 31.66 -2.02
CA ALA A 366 32.48 31.67 -2.03
C ALA A 366 33.08 32.75 -2.98
N ALA A 367 32.22 33.45 -3.73
CA ALA A 367 32.59 34.50 -4.67
C ALA A 367 32.36 35.92 -4.08
N ASP A 368 31.63 36.02 -2.96
CA ASP A 368 31.48 37.20 -2.11
C ASP A 368 32.53 37.16 -0.98
#